data_a84f2a18a14e04dc5a877260495147f4
#
_entry.id   a84f2a18a14e04dc5a877260495147f4
#
_cell.length_a   1.000
_cell.length_b   1.000
_cell.length_c   1.000
_cell.angle_alpha   90.00
_cell.angle_beta   90.00
_cell.angle_gamma   90.00
#
_symmetry.space_group_name_H-M   'P 1'
#
loop_
_entity.id
_entity.type
_entity.pdbx_description
1 polymer ?
#
loop_
_entity_poly.entity_id
_entity_poly.type
_entity_poly.pdbx_seq_one_letter_code
_entity_poly.pdbx_strand_id
1 'polypeptide(L)'
;MRKLIVYIASSIDGYIAKPNDNLDFLKIVEKEGEDYGYAAFTETVDTILLGRRTFDWVVEQVGLEHYQTLNKRVIVVTSRTQQKLQNIEYYAGSIPALIEELKQVDGKHIFCDGGATLIHELLQHELIDEIYLSIVPILLGDGISLFKSGRPETKYQLNSVKSFDTGLVQLHYIKT
;
A
#
# COMPACT_ATOMS: atom_id res chain seq x y z
N MET A 1 13.54 -3.85 14.41
CA MET A 1 12.79 -2.57 14.26
C MET A 1 11.70 -2.77 13.24
N ARG A 2 10.49 -2.28 13.50
CA ARG A 2 9.35 -2.33 12.56
C ARG A 2 9.63 -1.45 11.35
N LYS A 3 9.29 -1.94 10.16
CA LYS A 3 9.44 -1.21 8.90
C LYS A 3 8.07 -0.79 8.38
N LEU A 4 8.01 0.36 7.72
CA LEU A 4 6.86 0.77 6.92
C LEU A 4 7.10 0.33 5.48
N ILE A 5 6.24 -0.54 4.99
CA ILE A 5 6.39 -1.20 3.70
C ILE A 5 5.20 -0.85 2.81
N VAL A 6 5.47 -0.42 1.60
CA VAL A 6 4.46 -0.30 0.53
C VAL A 6 4.51 -1.59 -0.31
N TYR A 7 3.35 -2.22 -0.52
CA TYR A 7 3.19 -3.34 -1.42
C TYR A 7 2.07 -3.00 -2.41
N ILE A 8 2.43 -2.70 -3.65
CA ILE A 8 1.49 -2.09 -4.59
C ILE A 8 1.75 -2.51 -6.03
N ALA A 9 0.68 -2.60 -6.82
CA ALA A 9 0.77 -2.80 -8.26
C ALA A 9 0.58 -1.48 -9.02
N SER A 10 1.29 -1.34 -10.13
CA SER A 10 1.12 -0.22 -11.06
C SER A 10 1.23 -0.67 -12.51
N SER A 11 0.73 0.15 -13.43
CA SER A 11 1.04 0.04 -14.85
C SER A 11 2.52 0.38 -15.13
N ILE A 12 3.01 0.08 -16.33
CA ILE A 12 4.37 0.44 -16.77
C ILE A 12 4.60 1.97 -16.68
N ASP A 13 3.57 2.77 -16.97
CA ASP A 13 3.61 4.24 -16.90
C ASP A 13 3.23 4.80 -15.51
N GLY A 14 3.17 3.93 -14.48
CA GLY A 14 3.14 4.32 -13.07
C GLY A 14 1.78 4.70 -12.51
N TYR A 15 0.69 4.26 -13.10
CA TYR A 15 -0.65 4.44 -12.56
C TYR A 15 -1.09 3.25 -11.70
N ILE A 16 -1.70 3.51 -10.56
CA ILE A 16 -2.24 2.49 -9.63
C ILE A 16 -3.72 2.21 -9.83
N ALA A 17 -4.41 3.07 -10.56
CA ALA A 17 -5.79 2.91 -10.96
C ALA A 17 -6.04 3.70 -12.25
N LYS A 18 -7.01 3.28 -13.05
CA LYS A 18 -7.63 4.09 -14.10
C LYS A 18 -8.43 5.25 -13.49
N PRO A 19 -8.94 6.20 -14.28
CA PRO A 19 -9.91 7.18 -13.79
C PRO A 19 -11.08 6.52 -13.03
N ASN A 20 -11.61 7.21 -12.02
CA ASN A 20 -12.70 6.72 -11.14
C ASN A 20 -12.38 5.47 -10.32
N ASP A 21 -11.12 5.32 -9.89
CA ASP A 21 -10.64 4.22 -9.04
C ASP A 21 -10.85 2.82 -9.66
N ASN A 22 -10.96 2.73 -10.97
CA ASN A 22 -11.14 1.46 -11.65
C ASN A 22 -9.83 0.67 -11.70
N LEU A 23 -9.85 -0.57 -11.21
CA LEU A 23 -8.71 -1.48 -11.10
C LEU A 23 -8.76 -2.66 -12.07
N ASP A 24 -9.62 -2.64 -13.09
CA ASP A 24 -9.81 -3.79 -13.98
C ASP A 24 -8.56 -4.16 -14.82
N PHE A 25 -7.58 -3.24 -14.93
CA PHE A 25 -6.30 -3.53 -15.56
C PHE A 25 -5.49 -4.62 -14.83
N LEU A 26 -5.75 -4.82 -13.53
CA LEU A 26 -5.12 -5.90 -12.75
C LEU A 26 -5.54 -7.29 -13.21
N LYS A 27 -6.71 -7.41 -13.85
CA LYS A 27 -7.21 -8.67 -14.42
C LYS A 27 -6.29 -9.27 -15.49
N ILE A 28 -5.45 -8.45 -16.13
CA ILE A 28 -4.48 -8.90 -17.13
C ILE A 28 -3.50 -9.92 -16.54
N VAL A 29 -3.20 -9.78 -15.26
CA VAL A 29 -2.25 -10.63 -14.53
C VAL A 29 -2.93 -11.59 -13.56
N GLU A 30 -4.26 -11.64 -13.52
CA GLU A 30 -4.97 -12.63 -12.70
C GLU A 30 -4.66 -14.05 -13.21
N LYS A 31 -4.23 -14.91 -12.29
CA LYS A 31 -3.94 -16.32 -12.56
C LYS A 31 -4.37 -17.15 -11.35
N GLU A 32 -5.17 -18.17 -11.59
CA GLU A 32 -5.64 -19.07 -10.54
C GLU A 32 -4.46 -19.69 -9.77
N GLY A 33 -4.50 -19.60 -8.45
CA GLY A 33 -3.47 -20.11 -7.55
C GLY A 33 -2.21 -19.25 -7.44
N GLU A 34 -2.11 -18.12 -8.15
CA GLU A 34 -1.00 -17.18 -8.04
C GLU A 34 -1.40 -15.95 -7.22
N ASP A 35 -0.70 -15.70 -6.12
CA ASP A 35 -0.92 -14.53 -5.25
C ASP A 35 0.25 -13.53 -5.27
N TYR A 36 1.24 -13.78 -6.11
CA TYR A 36 2.42 -12.93 -6.28
C TYR A 36 3.25 -12.75 -4.99
N GLY A 37 3.06 -13.66 -4.00
CA GLY A 37 3.71 -13.63 -2.69
C GLY A 37 3.00 -12.75 -1.66
N TYR A 38 1.76 -12.32 -1.94
CA TYR A 38 0.99 -11.45 -1.04
C TYR A 38 0.67 -12.13 0.29
N ALA A 39 0.30 -13.40 0.30
CA ALA A 39 0.02 -14.14 1.54
C ALA A 39 1.26 -14.19 2.44
N ALA A 40 2.41 -14.57 1.90
CA ALA A 40 3.66 -14.61 2.64
C ALA A 40 4.07 -13.21 3.16
N PHE A 41 3.86 -12.16 2.35
CA PHE A 41 4.08 -10.78 2.79
C PHE A 41 3.16 -10.41 3.96
N THR A 42 1.86 -10.71 3.87
CA THR A 42 0.89 -10.35 4.91
C THR A 42 1.16 -11.04 6.25
N GLU A 43 1.82 -12.19 6.27
CA GLU A 43 2.28 -12.84 7.51
C GLU A 43 3.37 -12.04 8.24
N THR A 44 4.12 -11.19 7.53
CA THR A 44 5.18 -10.36 8.10
C THR A 44 4.67 -9.07 8.74
N VAL A 45 3.38 -8.75 8.61
CA VAL A 45 2.77 -7.49 9.06
C VAL A 45 1.68 -7.74 10.11
N ASP A 46 1.54 -6.80 11.05
CA ASP A 46 0.48 -6.78 12.06
C ASP A 46 -0.38 -5.51 12.01
N THR A 47 0.06 -4.51 11.27
CA THR A 47 -0.61 -3.22 11.15
C THR A 47 -0.78 -2.86 9.68
N ILE A 48 -2.00 -2.48 9.30
CA ILE A 48 -2.33 -1.98 7.97
C ILE A 48 -2.67 -0.50 8.09
N LEU A 49 -2.04 0.31 7.26
CA LEU A 49 -2.24 1.75 7.16
C LEU A 49 -2.78 2.09 5.78
N LEU A 50 -3.91 2.77 5.72
CA LEU A 50 -4.53 3.15 4.44
C LEU A 50 -5.28 4.48 4.53
N GLY A 51 -5.40 5.16 3.41
CA GLY A 51 -6.20 6.37 3.30
C GLY A 51 -7.70 6.08 3.28
N ARG A 52 -8.52 7.03 3.74
CA ARG A 52 -9.98 6.90 3.81
C ARG A 52 -10.62 6.50 2.49
N ARG A 53 -10.22 7.09 1.37
CA ARG A 53 -10.78 6.77 0.05
C ARG A 53 -10.54 5.31 -0.33
N THR A 54 -9.34 4.79 -0.07
CA THR A 54 -9.01 3.38 -0.32
C THR A 54 -9.83 2.46 0.57
N PHE A 55 -9.94 2.81 1.86
CA PHE A 55 -10.77 2.05 2.80
C PHE A 55 -12.23 1.98 2.35
N ASP A 56 -12.84 3.11 2.01
CA ASP A 56 -14.24 3.16 1.57
C ASP A 56 -14.46 2.36 0.29
N TRP A 57 -13.52 2.44 -0.66
CA TRP A 57 -13.57 1.67 -1.90
C TRP A 57 -13.51 0.15 -1.63
N VAL A 58 -12.56 -0.31 -0.79
CA VAL A 58 -12.45 -1.74 -0.45
C VAL A 58 -13.72 -2.23 0.27
N VAL A 59 -14.23 -1.45 1.23
CA VAL A 59 -15.48 -1.79 1.94
C VAL A 59 -16.67 -1.89 0.99
N GLU A 60 -16.74 -1.04 -0.02
CA GLU A 60 -17.77 -1.11 -1.07
C GLU A 60 -17.66 -2.38 -1.93
N GLN A 61 -16.43 -2.83 -2.23
CA GLN A 61 -16.22 -4.02 -3.07
C GLN A 61 -16.41 -5.35 -2.33
N VAL A 62 -15.90 -5.45 -1.09
CA VAL A 62 -15.80 -6.74 -0.37
C VAL A 62 -16.42 -6.72 1.03
N GLY A 63 -16.98 -5.60 1.47
CA GLY A 63 -17.61 -5.43 2.78
C GLY A 63 -16.63 -5.08 3.89
N LEU A 64 -17.17 -4.50 4.98
CA LEU A 64 -16.40 -4.12 6.16
C LEU A 64 -15.78 -5.33 6.88
N GLU A 65 -16.42 -6.48 6.80
CA GLU A 65 -16.00 -7.74 7.38
C GLU A 65 -14.60 -8.16 6.92
N HIS A 66 -14.22 -7.75 5.70
CA HIS A 66 -12.87 -7.98 5.19
C HIS A 66 -11.79 -7.52 6.17
N TYR A 67 -11.90 -6.30 6.71
CA TYR A 67 -10.95 -5.79 7.68
C TYR A 67 -11.19 -6.30 9.10
N GLN A 68 -12.45 -6.49 9.49
CA GLN A 68 -12.81 -6.94 10.85
C GLN A 68 -12.31 -8.35 11.16
N THR A 69 -12.27 -9.23 10.16
CA THR A 69 -11.77 -10.61 10.29
C THR A 69 -10.26 -10.73 10.27
N LEU A 70 -9.55 -9.68 9.87
CA LEU A 70 -8.09 -9.67 9.92
C LEU A 70 -7.62 -9.61 11.39
N ASN A 71 -6.70 -10.50 11.74
CA ASN A 71 -5.98 -10.42 13.02
C ASN A 71 -4.85 -9.38 12.93
N LYS A 72 -5.19 -8.14 12.56
CA LYS A 72 -4.27 -7.02 12.32
C LYS A 72 -4.92 -5.73 12.80
N ARG A 73 -4.11 -4.80 13.28
CA ARG A 73 -4.54 -3.42 13.54
C ARG A 73 -4.72 -2.71 12.19
N VAL A 74 -5.87 -2.10 11.96
CA VAL A 74 -6.19 -1.35 10.73
C VAL A 74 -6.32 0.12 11.09
N ILE A 75 -5.49 0.97 10.50
CA ILE A 75 -5.49 2.42 10.74
C ILE A 75 -5.90 3.13 9.46
N VAL A 76 -7.04 3.79 9.52
CA VAL A 76 -7.60 4.58 8.41
C VAL A 76 -7.24 6.05 8.61
N VAL A 77 -6.33 6.55 7.78
CA VAL A 77 -5.95 7.97 7.78
C VAL A 77 -7.07 8.80 7.16
N THR A 78 -7.54 9.80 7.90
CA THR A 78 -8.69 10.63 7.51
C THR A 78 -8.59 12.01 8.14
N SER A 79 -9.23 13.01 7.56
CA SER A 79 -9.42 14.34 8.18
C SER A 79 -10.60 14.40 9.17
N ARG A 80 -11.39 13.31 9.26
CA ARG A 80 -12.58 13.23 10.12
C ARG A 80 -12.43 12.09 11.11
N THR A 81 -12.44 12.43 12.39
CA THR A 81 -12.47 11.44 13.48
C THR A 81 -13.78 10.67 13.44
N GLN A 82 -13.69 9.36 13.60
CA GLN A 82 -14.83 8.45 13.72
C GLN A 82 -14.60 7.51 14.91
N GLN A 83 -15.67 6.89 15.35
CA GLN A 83 -15.58 5.92 16.45
C GLN A 83 -14.82 4.67 15.99
N LYS A 84 -13.90 4.20 16.83
CA LYS A 84 -13.17 2.95 16.61
C LYS A 84 -14.14 1.76 16.47
N LEU A 85 -13.88 0.89 15.51
CA LEU A 85 -14.67 -0.31 15.25
C LEU A 85 -13.76 -1.54 15.36
N GLN A 86 -13.84 -2.28 16.44
CA GLN A 86 -13.02 -3.47 16.69
C GLN A 86 -11.50 -3.18 16.49
N ASN A 87 -10.89 -3.77 15.46
CA ASN A 87 -9.49 -3.58 15.07
C ASN A 87 -9.26 -2.40 14.12
N ILE A 88 -10.32 -1.64 13.75
CA ILE A 88 -10.26 -0.50 12.82
C ILE A 88 -10.25 0.81 13.62
N GLU A 89 -9.24 1.62 13.40
CA GLU A 89 -9.04 2.92 14.03
C GLU A 89 -9.01 4.02 12.96
N TYR A 90 -9.61 5.17 13.27
CA TYR A 90 -9.58 6.34 12.40
C TYR A 90 -8.60 7.37 12.97
N TYR A 91 -7.62 7.75 12.19
CA TYR A 91 -6.55 8.65 12.61
C TYR A 91 -6.58 9.97 11.83
N ALA A 92 -6.64 11.08 12.55
CA ALA A 92 -6.70 12.45 12.00
C ALA A 92 -5.59 13.35 12.57
N GLY A 93 -4.39 12.81 12.73
CA GLY A 93 -3.23 13.50 13.26
C GLY A 93 -2.07 13.62 12.27
N SER A 94 -0.90 13.94 12.79
CA SER A 94 0.35 14.00 12.04
C SER A 94 0.80 12.61 11.61
N ILE A 95 0.95 12.37 10.31
CA ILE A 95 1.43 11.08 9.78
C ILE A 95 2.84 10.76 10.25
N PRO A 96 3.81 11.69 10.25
CA PRO A 96 5.14 11.41 10.82
C PRO A 96 5.09 10.96 12.28
N ALA A 97 4.30 11.63 13.13
CA ALA A 97 4.16 11.25 14.53
C ALA A 97 3.54 9.85 14.70
N LEU A 98 2.52 9.52 13.90
CA LEU A 98 1.93 8.18 13.90
C LEU A 98 2.95 7.10 13.54
N ILE A 99 3.72 7.32 12.47
CA ILE A 99 4.70 6.33 12.03
C ILE A 99 5.84 6.17 13.05
N GLU A 100 6.27 7.27 13.66
CA GLU A 100 7.27 7.22 14.73
C GLU A 100 6.76 6.39 15.92
N GLU A 101 5.54 6.68 16.41
CA GLU A 101 4.90 5.91 17.49
C GLU A 101 4.80 4.40 17.13
N LEU A 102 4.32 4.08 15.92
CA LEU A 102 4.18 2.71 15.47
C LEU A 102 5.52 1.97 15.38
N LYS A 103 6.60 2.66 15.02
CA LYS A 103 7.95 2.06 14.93
C LYS A 103 8.61 1.84 16.29
N GLN A 104 8.17 2.56 17.33
CA GLN A 104 8.72 2.44 18.70
C GLN A 104 8.16 1.24 19.48
N VAL A 105 6.97 0.75 19.12
CA VAL A 105 6.38 -0.41 19.79
C VAL A 105 6.85 -1.74 19.16
N ASP A 106 6.94 -2.78 19.97
CA ASP A 106 7.25 -4.11 19.46
C ASP A 106 6.13 -4.66 18.57
N GLY A 107 6.51 -5.39 17.55
CA GLY A 107 5.57 -5.99 16.62
C GLY A 107 6.21 -6.36 15.27
N LYS A 108 5.34 -6.81 14.36
CA LYS A 108 5.68 -7.07 12.96
C LYS A 108 5.74 -5.74 12.18
N HIS A 109 5.86 -5.82 10.88
CA HIS A 109 5.95 -4.64 10.02
C HIS A 109 4.60 -3.94 9.85
N ILE A 110 4.65 -2.72 9.31
CA ILE A 110 3.49 -1.87 8.98
C ILE A 110 3.33 -1.91 7.46
N PHE A 111 2.17 -2.34 7.00
CA PHE A 111 1.81 -2.35 5.58
C PHE A 111 1.05 -1.07 5.22
N CYS A 112 1.58 -0.27 4.32
CA CYS A 112 0.82 0.81 3.68
C CYS A 112 0.13 0.26 2.43
N ASP A 113 -1.20 0.08 2.53
CA ASP A 113 -2.08 -0.37 1.44
C ASP A 113 -2.49 0.78 0.49
N GLY A 114 -2.02 1.99 0.78
CA GLY A 114 -2.25 3.13 -0.08
C GLY A 114 -3.40 4.03 0.39
N GLY A 115 -4.09 4.86 -0.43
CA GLY A 115 -3.82 5.19 -1.84
C GLY A 115 -2.70 6.20 -2.09
N ALA A 116 -2.65 6.67 -3.34
CA ALA A 116 -1.58 7.55 -3.83
C ALA A 116 -1.34 8.80 -2.96
N THR A 117 -2.37 9.37 -2.36
CA THR A 117 -2.22 10.57 -1.51
C THR A 117 -1.48 10.25 -0.22
N LEU A 118 -1.81 9.13 0.44
CA LEU A 118 -1.11 8.70 1.64
C LEU A 118 0.34 8.31 1.32
N ILE A 119 0.56 7.54 0.25
CA ILE A 119 1.91 7.17 -0.19
C ILE A 119 2.73 8.43 -0.49
N HIS A 120 2.16 9.43 -1.16
CA HIS A 120 2.84 10.68 -1.44
C HIS A 120 3.27 11.41 -0.16
N GLU A 121 2.39 11.52 0.84
CA GLU A 121 2.69 12.14 2.13
C GLU A 121 3.79 11.38 2.88
N LEU A 122 3.73 10.05 2.89
CA LEU A 122 4.78 9.22 3.47
C LEU A 122 6.13 9.41 2.77
N LEU A 123 6.15 9.57 1.43
CA LEU A 123 7.35 9.84 0.65
C LEU A 123 7.89 11.25 0.89
N GLN A 124 7.01 12.25 1.07
CA GLN A 124 7.44 13.62 1.41
C GLN A 124 8.22 13.69 2.72
N HIS A 125 7.92 12.80 3.66
CA HIS A 125 8.60 12.71 4.95
C HIS A 125 9.63 11.57 5.02
N GLU A 126 9.96 10.93 3.87
CA GLU A 126 10.93 9.84 3.76
C GLU A 126 10.68 8.67 4.73
N LEU A 127 9.42 8.37 5.04
CA LEU A 127 9.01 7.40 6.05
C LEU A 127 8.97 5.94 5.57
N ILE A 128 8.94 5.72 4.23
CA ILE A 128 8.84 4.39 3.63
C ILE A 128 10.20 3.71 3.65
N ASP A 129 10.28 2.57 4.32
CA ASP A 129 11.52 1.79 4.44
C ASP A 129 11.71 0.82 3.27
N GLU A 130 10.61 0.20 2.80
CA GLU A 130 10.65 -0.77 1.70
C GLU A 130 9.47 -0.58 0.74
N ILE A 131 9.72 -0.90 -0.53
CA ILE A 131 8.69 -0.85 -1.58
C ILE A 131 8.74 -2.17 -2.35
N TYR A 132 7.62 -2.91 -2.34
CA TYR A 132 7.31 -3.96 -3.29
C TYR A 132 6.45 -3.34 -4.39
N LEU A 133 7.02 -3.20 -5.57
CA LEU A 133 6.37 -2.62 -6.74
C LEU A 133 6.14 -3.70 -7.78
N SER A 134 4.89 -4.08 -7.99
CA SER A 134 4.48 -5.02 -9.02
C SER A 134 4.07 -4.25 -10.27
N ILE A 135 4.79 -4.44 -11.37
CA ILE A 135 4.53 -3.76 -12.64
C ILE A 135 3.68 -4.68 -13.52
N VAL A 136 2.46 -4.26 -13.79
CA VAL A 136 1.54 -4.90 -14.73
C VAL A 136 1.94 -4.51 -16.15
N PRO A 137 2.01 -5.46 -17.13
CA PRO A 137 2.52 -5.20 -18.47
C PRO A 137 1.52 -4.45 -19.36
N ILE A 138 1.18 -3.22 -18.96
CA ILE A 138 0.25 -2.33 -19.67
C ILE A 138 0.65 -0.86 -19.48
N LEU A 139 0.37 -0.05 -20.49
CA LEU A 139 0.36 1.42 -20.41
C LEU A 139 -1.09 1.87 -20.29
N LEU A 140 -1.44 2.63 -19.26
CA LEU A 140 -2.79 3.17 -19.07
C LEU A 140 -3.01 4.51 -19.76
N GLY A 141 -1.96 5.32 -19.87
CA GLY A 141 -2.00 6.66 -20.47
C GLY A 141 -2.67 7.73 -19.60
N ASP A 142 -3.58 7.36 -18.73
CA ASP A 142 -4.26 8.25 -17.78
C ASP A 142 -4.72 7.45 -16.54
N GLY A 143 -4.86 8.13 -15.41
CA GLY A 143 -5.30 7.51 -14.17
C GLY A 143 -4.73 8.16 -12.91
N ILE A 144 -4.70 7.41 -11.82
CA ILE A 144 -4.15 7.82 -10.54
C ILE A 144 -2.67 7.44 -10.48
N SER A 145 -1.80 8.44 -10.59
CA SER A 145 -0.35 8.24 -10.52
C SER A 145 0.08 7.79 -9.13
N LEU A 146 0.92 6.74 -9.08
CA LEU A 146 1.56 6.28 -7.84
C LEU A 146 2.49 7.35 -7.26
N PHE A 147 3.33 7.93 -8.11
CA PHE A 147 4.35 8.89 -7.69
C PHE A 147 3.99 10.30 -8.15
N LYS A 148 3.44 11.09 -7.23
CA LYS A 148 3.16 12.52 -7.47
C LYS A 148 4.47 13.32 -7.42
N SER A 149 4.52 14.46 -8.13
CA SER A 149 5.63 15.43 -8.05
C SER A 149 5.69 16.12 -6.69
N GLY A 150 6.81 16.77 -6.38
CA GLY A 150 6.99 17.60 -5.17
C GLY A 150 7.48 16.83 -3.94
N ARG A 151 7.93 15.59 -4.08
CA ARG A 151 8.62 14.83 -3.01
C ARG A 151 10.14 15.04 -3.09
N PRO A 152 10.88 14.83 -1.97
CA PRO A 152 12.34 14.84 -1.99
C PRO A 152 12.88 13.69 -2.83
N GLU A 153 14.10 13.84 -3.32
CA GLU A 153 14.86 12.75 -3.89
C GLU A 153 15.25 11.77 -2.80
N THR A 154 14.85 10.51 -2.95
CA THR A 154 15.13 9.45 -1.98
C THR A 154 15.73 8.25 -2.70
N LYS A 155 16.86 7.76 -2.20
CA LYS A 155 17.57 6.63 -2.79
C LYS A 155 17.11 5.31 -2.19
N TYR A 156 16.87 4.34 -3.07
CA TYR A 156 16.58 2.96 -2.72
C TYR A 156 17.57 2.03 -3.42
N GLN A 157 17.85 0.91 -2.78
CA GLN A 157 18.65 -0.17 -3.35
C GLN A 157 17.72 -1.32 -3.75
N LEU A 158 17.92 -1.87 -4.94
CA LEU A 158 17.22 -3.07 -5.38
C LEU A 158 17.67 -4.27 -4.55
N ASN A 159 16.72 -4.93 -3.90
CA ASN A 159 16.93 -6.13 -3.10
C ASN A 159 16.63 -7.41 -3.90
N SER A 160 15.52 -7.44 -4.64
CA SER A 160 15.17 -8.59 -5.46
C SER A 160 14.24 -8.20 -6.62
N VAL A 161 14.27 -9.05 -7.65
CA VAL A 161 13.36 -9.01 -8.81
C VAL A 161 12.74 -10.37 -8.97
N LYS A 162 11.43 -10.43 -9.21
CA LYS A 162 10.70 -11.62 -9.61
C LYS A 162 9.95 -11.34 -10.90
N SER A 163 9.99 -12.27 -11.84
CA SER A 163 9.15 -12.26 -13.03
C SER A 163 8.19 -13.44 -13.00
N PHE A 164 7.00 -13.23 -13.52
CA PHE A 164 5.93 -14.22 -13.51
C PHE A 164 5.44 -14.50 -14.94
N ASP A 165 4.90 -15.68 -15.18
CA ASP A 165 4.41 -16.10 -16.51
C ASP A 165 3.31 -15.20 -17.06
N THR A 166 2.62 -14.47 -16.17
CA THR A 166 1.59 -13.47 -16.54
C THR A 166 2.18 -12.20 -17.15
N GLY A 167 3.52 -12.07 -17.16
CA GLY A 167 4.23 -10.88 -17.58
C GLY A 167 4.40 -9.84 -16.46
N LEU A 168 3.84 -10.06 -15.26
CA LEU A 168 4.06 -9.20 -14.11
C LEU A 168 5.53 -9.28 -13.68
N VAL A 169 6.12 -8.14 -13.36
CA VAL A 169 7.46 -8.03 -12.74
C VAL A 169 7.31 -7.37 -11.38
N GLN A 170 7.80 -8.03 -10.33
CA GLN A 170 7.82 -7.49 -8.98
C GLN A 170 9.24 -7.10 -8.59
N LEU A 171 9.39 -5.85 -8.19
CA LEU A 171 10.63 -5.24 -7.71
C LEU A 171 10.51 -5.01 -6.20
N HIS A 172 11.52 -5.43 -5.45
CA HIS A 172 11.62 -5.13 -4.02
C HIS A 172 12.80 -4.17 -3.79
N TYR A 173 12.50 -3.00 -3.29
CA TYR A 173 13.47 -1.95 -2.98
C TYR A 173 13.54 -1.68 -1.48
N ILE A 174 14.76 -1.40 -0.98
CA ILE A 174 15.03 -1.03 0.40
C ILE A 174 15.66 0.36 0.41
N LYS A 175 15.16 1.23 1.27
CA LYS A 175 15.72 2.58 1.45
C LYS A 175 17.14 2.52 2.01
N THR A 176 18.03 3.33 1.45
CA THR A 176 19.46 3.40 1.82
C THR A 176 19.78 4.61 2.69
#